data_4c24837ea56a4d813793d18fc3841a4b
#
_entry.id   4c24837ea56a4d813793d18fc3841a4b
#
_cell.length_a   1.000
_cell.length_b   1.000
_cell.length_c   1.000
_cell.angle_alpha   90.00
_cell.angle_beta   90.00
_cell.angle_gamma   90.00
#
_symmetry.space_group_name_H-M   'P 1'
#
loop_
_entity.id
_entity.type
_entity.pdbx_description
1 polymer ?
#
loop_
_entity_poly.entity_id
_entity_poly.type
_entity_poly.pdbx_seq_one_letter_code
_entity_poly.pdbx_strand_id
1 'polypeptide(L)'
;YAFWQPRPGNSSWLSDVKEFVSRSQWKISLDRWTLLVLVVTGLALFFRVSRLSDVPSQMISDHAEKLWDVGDVLNGQTPIFFIRNTGREFFQFYLTAAIILLFKTGLTFLSLKIGTVLAGLGGLYYMYRLGRDFVNPRVGLFVLVFAGIAFWPNVISRYGLRFPLYPLFYAPALYYLAQGL
;
A
#
# COMPACT_ATOMS: atom_id res chain seq x y z
N TYR A 1 -17.14 -29.02 4.87
CA TYR A 1 -18.57 -28.58 4.73
C TYR A 1 -19.06 -27.64 5.84
N ALA A 2 -18.19 -27.06 6.69
CA ALA A 2 -18.61 -26.24 7.85
C ALA A 2 -18.37 -24.71 7.68
N PHE A 3 -18.03 -24.23 6.49
CA PHE A 3 -17.56 -22.84 6.31
C PHE A 3 -18.58 -21.84 5.76
N TRP A 4 -19.82 -22.26 5.51
CA TRP A 4 -20.83 -21.32 4.99
C TRP A 4 -22.16 -21.47 5.73
N GLN A 5 -22.34 -20.80 6.86
CA GLN A 5 -23.66 -20.52 7.38
C GLN A 5 -24.10 -19.14 6.90
N PRO A 6 -25.21 -19.03 6.17
CA PRO A 6 -25.77 -17.73 5.80
C PRO A 6 -26.21 -17.01 7.07
N ARG A 7 -25.71 -15.81 7.30
CA ARG A 7 -26.16 -14.96 8.41
C ARG A 7 -27.63 -14.61 8.19
N PRO A 8 -28.53 -14.88 9.15
CA PRO A 8 -29.88 -14.41 9.06
C PRO A 8 -29.91 -12.92 9.38
N GLY A 9 -30.46 -12.13 8.50
CA GLY A 9 -30.79 -10.74 8.76
C GLY A 9 -30.30 -9.79 7.68
N ASN A 10 -31.26 -9.11 7.12
CA ASN A 10 -31.16 -8.07 6.09
C ASN A 10 -30.53 -6.78 6.63
N SER A 11 -29.32 -6.84 7.22
CA SER A 11 -28.57 -5.63 7.54
C SER A 11 -27.81 -5.21 6.28
N SER A 12 -28.11 -4.03 5.75
CA SER A 12 -27.33 -3.49 4.66
C SER A 12 -25.89 -3.28 5.17
N TRP A 13 -24.88 -3.60 4.38
CA TRP A 13 -23.46 -3.36 4.71
C TRP A 13 -23.22 -1.92 5.21
N LEU A 14 -24.05 -0.95 4.78
CA LEU A 14 -24.04 0.43 5.24
C LEU A 14 -24.48 0.58 6.70
N SER A 15 -25.43 -0.23 7.18
CA SER A 15 -25.81 -0.22 8.61
C SER A 15 -24.70 -0.79 9.47
N ASP A 16 -24.02 -1.84 9.01
CA ASP A 16 -22.87 -2.44 9.73
C ASP A 16 -21.70 -1.46 9.81
N VAL A 17 -21.41 -0.73 8.73
CA VAL A 17 -20.38 0.34 8.72
C VAL A 17 -20.79 1.49 9.64
N LYS A 18 -22.05 1.94 9.59
CA LYS A 18 -22.54 3.02 10.44
C LYS A 18 -22.51 2.62 11.92
N GLU A 19 -22.88 1.39 12.23
CA GLU A 19 -22.82 0.83 13.58
C GLU A 19 -21.37 0.68 14.06
N PHE A 20 -20.44 0.23 13.22
CA PHE A 20 -19.02 0.19 13.50
C PHE A 20 -18.44 1.57 13.81
N VAL A 21 -18.78 2.58 13.01
CA VAL A 21 -18.32 3.96 13.22
C VAL A 21 -18.96 4.58 14.48
N SER A 22 -20.24 4.31 14.76
CA SER A 22 -20.94 4.87 15.91
C SER A 22 -20.60 4.19 17.25
N ARG A 23 -20.29 2.89 17.24
CA ARG A 23 -19.85 2.13 18.44
C ARG A 23 -18.40 2.40 18.83
N SER A 24 -17.60 2.91 17.90
CA SER A 24 -16.19 3.16 18.14
C SER A 24 -16.01 4.41 19.00
N GLN A 25 -16.10 4.25 20.32
CA GLN A 25 -15.49 5.19 21.25
C GLN A 25 -13.97 4.97 21.13
N TRP A 26 -13.35 5.70 20.22
CA TRP A 26 -11.90 5.72 20.02
C TRP A 26 -11.23 6.33 21.25
N LYS A 27 -11.14 5.57 22.37
CA LYS A 27 -10.26 5.94 23.47
C LYS A 27 -8.82 5.66 23.02
N ILE A 28 -8.25 6.62 22.31
CA ILE A 28 -6.80 6.58 22.02
C ILE A 28 -6.11 6.87 23.36
N SER A 29 -5.66 5.82 24.03
CA SER A 29 -4.77 5.98 25.17
C SER A 29 -3.41 6.40 24.63
N LEU A 30 -3.05 7.67 24.80
CA LEU A 30 -1.73 8.19 24.45
C LEU A 30 -0.73 7.77 25.54
N ASP A 31 -0.39 6.50 25.55
CA ASP A 31 0.74 6.00 26.34
C ASP A 31 2.07 6.24 25.59
N ARG A 32 3.17 6.08 26.30
CA ARG A 32 4.52 6.28 25.73
C ARG A 32 4.78 5.38 24.52
N TRP A 33 4.17 4.19 24.51
CA TRP A 33 4.31 3.23 23.41
C TRP A 33 3.59 3.68 22.17
N THR A 34 2.34 4.10 22.31
CA THR A 34 1.53 4.65 21.21
C THR A 34 2.20 5.88 20.61
N LEU A 35 2.73 6.79 21.45
CA LEU A 35 3.47 7.95 20.99
C LEU A 35 4.70 7.54 20.17
N LEU A 36 5.47 6.55 20.60
CA LEU A 36 6.65 6.05 19.88
C LEU A 36 6.27 5.49 18.50
N VAL A 37 5.22 4.66 18.43
CA VAL A 37 4.70 4.11 17.16
C VAL A 37 4.25 5.23 16.23
N LEU A 38 3.56 6.24 16.74
CA LEU A 38 3.11 7.40 15.96
C LEU A 38 4.30 8.21 15.41
N VAL A 39 5.32 8.46 16.22
CA VAL A 39 6.53 9.17 15.77
C VAL A 39 7.24 8.40 14.67
N VAL A 40 7.46 7.09 14.85
CA VAL A 40 8.12 6.25 13.83
C VAL A 40 7.28 6.18 12.55
N THR A 41 5.96 6.06 12.68
CA THR A 41 5.05 6.09 11.51
C THR A 41 5.11 7.43 10.80
N GLY A 42 5.11 8.53 11.55
CA GLY A 42 5.27 9.89 10.99
C GLY A 42 6.59 10.06 10.23
N LEU A 43 7.69 9.55 10.77
CA LEU A 43 8.99 9.54 10.09
C LEU A 43 8.95 8.68 8.82
N ALA A 44 8.35 7.49 8.88
CA ALA A 44 8.22 6.61 7.73
C ALA A 44 7.40 7.25 6.59
N LEU A 45 6.32 7.97 6.93
CA LEU A 45 5.55 8.79 6.00
C LEU A 45 6.37 9.94 5.44
N PHE A 46 7.03 10.70 6.30
CA PHE A 46 7.87 11.83 5.92
C PHE A 46 8.93 11.43 4.90
N PHE A 47 9.71 10.37 5.16
CA PHE A 47 10.76 9.93 4.23
C PHE A 47 10.21 9.41 2.90
N ARG A 48 8.99 8.90 2.84
CA ARG A 48 8.38 8.45 1.59
C ARG A 48 7.74 9.56 0.77
N VAL A 49 7.19 10.59 1.41
CA VAL A 49 6.40 11.63 0.75
C VAL A 49 7.19 12.92 0.53
N SER A 50 8.15 13.25 1.43
CA SER A 50 8.94 14.47 1.34
C SER A 50 9.66 14.59 0.00
N ARG A 51 9.41 15.71 -0.72
CA ARG A 51 9.99 16.00 -2.04
C ARG A 51 9.79 14.87 -3.06
N LEU A 52 8.65 14.20 -3.03
CA LEU A 52 8.38 13.08 -3.94
C LEU A 52 8.31 13.52 -5.40
N SER A 53 7.91 14.77 -5.70
CA SER A 53 7.96 15.36 -7.03
C SER A 53 9.39 15.41 -7.58
N ASP A 54 10.35 15.76 -6.74
CA ASP A 54 11.69 16.11 -7.17
C ASP A 54 12.67 14.93 -7.08
N VAL A 55 12.48 14.04 -6.10
CA VAL A 55 13.43 12.95 -5.81
C VAL A 55 12.74 11.59 -5.84
N PRO A 56 13.25 10.64 -6.63
CA PRO A 56 14.27 10.76 -7.68
C PRO A 56 13.80 11.61 -8.86
N SER A 57 14.69 12.39 -9.48
CA SER A 57 14.35 13.30 -10.57
C SER A 57 14.34 12.62 -11.94
N GLN A 58 15.17 11.60 -12.13
CA GLN A 58 15.38 10.97 -13.42
C GLN A 58 14.52 9.74 -13.62
N MET A 59 13.82 9.70 -14.75
CA MET A 59 13.20 8.49 -15.29
C MET A 59 14.23 7.67 -16.07
N ILE A 60 14.05 6.37 -16.04
CA ILE A 60 14.72 5.42 -16.95
C ILE A 60 13.69 4.92 -17.98
N SER A 61 14.18 4.19 -19.01
CA SER A 61 13.33 3.62 -20.07
C SER A 61 12.12 2.83 -19.53
N ASP A 62 12.34 2.05 -18.48
CA ASP A 62 11.29 1.28 -17.80
C ASP A 62 10.11 2.11 -17.30
N HIS A 63 10.34 3.35 -16.85
CA HIS A 63 9.28 4.24 -16.42
C HIS A 63 8.49 4.79 -17.61
N ALA A 64 9.18 5.13 -18.70
CA ALA A 64 8.52 5.62 -19.91
C ALA A 64 7.60 4.57 -20.51
N GLU A 65 8.05 3.33 -20.62
CA GLU A 65 7.21 2.22 -21.10
C GLU A 65 6.01 1.96 -20.20
N LYS A 66 6.18 2.04 -18.87
CA LYS A 66 5.06 1.94 -17.94
C LYS A 66 4.03 3.06 -18.13
N LEU A 67 4.49 4.27 -18.39
CA LEU A 67 3.59 5.38 -18.65
C LEU A 67 2.82 5.17 -19.97
N TRP A 68 3.41 4.57 -21.00
CA TRP A 68 2.68 4.18 -22.20
C TRP A 68 1.60 3.14 -21.91
N ASP A 69 1.92 2.09 -21.13
CA ASP A 69 0.93 1.09 -20.71
C ASP A 69 -0.21 1.70 -19.87
N VAL A 70 0.11 2.66 -18.98
CA VAL A 70 -0.90 3.43 -18.24
C VAL A 70 -1.74 4.30 -19.19
N GLY A 71 -1.12 4.90 -20.21
CA GLY A 71 -1.82 5.66 -21.26
C GLY A 71 -2.82 4.79 -22.02
N ASP A 72 -2.46 3.56 -22.37
CA ASP A 72 -3.36 2.60 -22.99
C ASP A 72 -4.57 2.28 -22.09
N VAL A 73 -4.36 2.12 -20.79
CA VAL A 73 -5.46 1.93 -19.82
C VAL A 73 -6.37 3.15 -19.77
N LEU A 74 -5.82 4.36 -19.73
CA LEU A 74 -6.62 5.60 -19.73
C LEU A 74 -7.41 5.80 -21.02
N ASN A 75 -6.93 5.23 -22.14
CA ASN A 75 -7.61 5.20 -23.42
C ASN A 75 -8.63 4.06 -23.55
N GLY A 76 -8.92 3.34 -22.47
CA GLY A 76 -9.94 2.30 -22.40
C GLY A 76 -9.48 0.88 -22.78
N GLN A 77 -8.18 0.65 -22.97
CA GLN A 77 -7.65 -0.69 -23.12
C GLN A 77 -7.58 -1.37 -21.74
N THR A 78 -8.08 -2.61 -21.66
CA THR A 78 -8.17 -3.33 -20.38
C THR A 78 -7.47 -4.71 -20.42
N PRO A 79 -6.20 -4.81 -20.88
CA PRO A 79 -5.49 -6.08 -20.88
C PRO A 79 -5.13 -6.51 -19.46
N ILE A 80 -5.16 -7.82 -19.22
CA ILE A 80 -4.67 -8.42 -17.96
C ILE A 80 -3.14 -8.51 -17.97
N PHE A 81 -2.55 -8.57 -19.16
CA PHE A 81 -1.10 -8.68 -19.35
C PHE A 81 -0.65 -7.73 -20.46
N PHE A 82 0.35 -6.93 -20.18
CA PHE A 82 0.92 -5.96 -21.10
C PHE A 82 2.19 -6.53 -21.74
N ILE A 83 2.25 -6.52 -23.08
CA ILE A 83 3.31 -7.21 -23.84
C ILE A 83 4.61 -6.41 -23.94
N ARG A 84 4.60 -5.09 -23.63
CA ARG A 84 5.82 -4.28 -23.71
C ARG A 84 6.86 -4.77 -22.70
N ASN A 85 8.13 -4.62 -23.04
CA ASN A 85 9.27 -4.96 -22.19
C ASN A 85 9.16 -6.37 -21.56
N THR A 86 9.11 -7.39 -22.40
CA THR A 86 9.01 -8.82 -22.04
C THR A 86 7.74 -9.25 -21.30
N GLY A 87 6.79 -8.36 -21.14
CA GLY A 87 5.51 -8.62 -20.49
C GLY A 87 5.48 -8.22 -19.01
N ARG A 88 4.33 -7.67 -18.61
CA ARG A 88 4.12 -7.15 -17.24
C ARG A 88 2.69 -7.38 -16.78
N GLU A 89 2.53 -7.58 -15.49
CA GLU A 89 1.24 -7.72 -14.82
C GLU A 89 0.53 -6.36 -14.74
N PHE A 90 -0.78 -6.40 -14.85
CA PHE A 90 -1.65 -5.22 -14.97
C PHE A 90 -1.71 -4.31 -13.74
N PHE A 91 -1.51 -4.84 -12.54
CA PHE A 91 -1.90 -4.17 -11.29
C PHE A 91 -1.29 -2.77 -11.12
N GLN A 92 0.02 -2.62 -11.42
CA GLN A 92 0.69 -1.32 -11.32
C GLN A 92 0.07 -0.27 -12.24
N PHE A 93 -0.32 -0.66 -13.46
CA PHE A 93 -0.85 0.26 -14.46
C PHE A 93 -2.25 0.74 -14.10
N TYR A 94 -3.13 -0.17 -13.66
CA TYR A 94 -4.46 0.18 -13.20
C TYR A 94 -4.43 1.03 -11.92
N LEU A 95 -3.54 0.70 -10.96
CA LEU A 95 -3.33 1.52 -9.77
C LEU A 95 -2.87 2.94 -10.14
N THR A 96 -1.92 3.07 -11.08
CA THR A 96 -1.43 4.36 -11.52
C THR A 96 -2.51 5.13 -12.30
N ALA A 97 -3.28 4.47 -13.16
CA ALA A 97 -4.41 5.08 -13.85
C ALA A 97 -5.46 5.60 -12.85
N ALA A 98 -5.80 4.82 -11.83
CA ALA A 98 -6.70 5.25 -10.76
C ALA A 98 -6.16 6.49 -10.01
N ILE A 99 -4.86 6.54 -9.73
CA ILE A 99 -4.21 7.70 -9.09
C ILE A 99 -4.30 8.94 -9.98
N ILE A 100 -4.06 8.80 -11.29
CA ILE A 100 -4.19 9.90 -12.25
C ILE A 100 -5.61 10.45 -12.23
N LEU A 101 -6.61 9.58 -12.24
CA LEU A 101 -8.03 9.99 -12.24
C LEU A 101 -8.44 10.65 -10.91
N LEU A 102 -7.96 10.13 -9.77
CA LEU A 102 -8.31 10.63 -8.44
C LEU A 102 -7.61 11.95 -8.10
N PHE A 103 -6.31 12.03 -8.37
CA PHE A 103 -5.47 13.17 -7.95
C PHE A 103 -5.16 14.15 -9.09
N LYS A 104 -5.63 13.87 -10.33
CA LYS A 104 -5.40 14.68 -11.53
C LYS A 104 -3.93 15.00 -11.79
N THR A 105 -3.05 14.07 -11.46
CA THR A 105 -1.59 14.25 -11.57
C THR A 105 -1.07 14.17 -13.01
N GLY A 106 -1.92 13.77 -13.96
CA GLY A 106 -1.54 13.55 -15.35
C GLY A 106 -0.64 12.31 -15.54
N LEU A 107 -0.31 12.04 -16.80
CA LEU A 107 0.56 10.91 -17.17
C LEU A 107 2.02 11.28 -16.93
N THR A 108 2.46 11.21 -15.67
CA THR A 108 3.76 11.71 -15.20
C THR A 108 4.48 10.69 -14.33
N PHE A 109 5.78 10.89 -14.16
CA PHE A 109 6.58 10.08 -13.24
C PHE A 109 6.06 10.16 -11.78
N LEU A 110 5.53 11.30 -11.39
CA LEU A 110 4.95 11.48 -10.05
C LEU A 110 3.78 10.50 -9.81
N SER A 111 2.96 10.24 -10.81
CA SER A 111 1.82 9.32 -10.70
C SER A 111 2.27 7.88 -10.41
N LEU A 112 3.34 7.41 -11.07
CA LEU A 112 3.98 6.13 -10.77
C LEU A 112 4.52 6.09 -9.34
N LYS A 113 5.22 7.16 -8.90
CA LYS A 113 5.78 7.26 -7.54
C LYS A 113 4.71 7.23 -6.46
N ILE A 114 3.60 7.96 -6.64
CA ILE A 114 2.49 7.94 -5.69
C ILE A 114 1.95 6.52 -5.53
N GLY A 115 1.74 5.80 -6.64
CA GLY A 115 1.27 4.42 -6.60
C GLY A 115 2.19 3.48 -5.83
N THR A 116 3.49 3.57 -6.08
CA THR A 116 4.47 2.73 -5.41
C THR A 116 4.69 3.11 -3.94
N VAL A 117 4.56 4.40 -3.59
CA VAL A 117 4.57 4.85 -2.18
C VAL A 117 3.37 4.31 -1.43
N LEU A 118 2.16 4.41 -1.99
CA LEU A 118 0.95 3.85 -1.36
C LEU A 118 1.05 2.34 -1.19
N ALA A 119 1.53 1.62 -2.20
CA ALA A 119 1.80 0.20 -2.12
C ALA A 119 2.81 -0.15 -1.02
N GLY A 120 3.92 0.59 -0.95
CA GLY A 120 4.95 0.42 0.08
C GLY A 120 4.44 0.69 1.50
N LEU A 121 3.54 1.66 1.68
CA LEU A 121 2.89 1.95 2.97
C LEU A 121 1.90 0.85 3.36
N GLY A 122 1.12 0.32 2.42
CA GLY A 122 0.22 -0.81 2.64
C GLY A 122 0.99 -2.07 3.06
N GLY A 123 2.08 -2.39 2.36
CA GLY A 123 2.97 -3.49 2.72
C GLY A 123 3.59 -3.30 4.11
N LEU A 124 4.08 -2.09 4.41
CA LEU A 124 4.66 -1.75 5.71
C LEU A 124 3.66 -1.94 6.87
N TYR A 125 2.40 -1.55 6.67
CA TYR A 125 1.34 -1.75 7.66
C TYR A 125 1.17 -3.24 8.02
N TYR A 126 1.07 -4.11 7.01
CA TYR A 126 0.90 -5.53 7.27
C TYR A 126 2.17 -6.20 7.82
N MET A 127 3.35 -5.76 7.40
CA MET A 127 4.62 -6.21 8.00
C MET A 127 4.71 -5.83 9.49
N TYR A 128 4.30 -4.60 9.84
CA TYR A 128 4.18 -4.18 11.24
C TYR A 128 3.19 -5.06 12.00
N ARG A 129 2.00 -5.33 11.43
CA ARG A 129 0.98 -6.18 12.03
C ARG A 129 1.48 -7.61 12.26
N LEU A 130 2.18 -8.19 11.29
CA LEU A 130 2.81 -9.51 11.44
C LEU A 130 3.77 -9.56 12.64
N GLY A 131 4.68 -8.62 12.73
CA GLY A 131 5.61 -8.57 13.86
C GLY A 131 4.92 -8.34 15.20
N ARG A 132 3.92 -7.44 15.25
CA ARG A 132 3.21 -7.09 16.47
C ARG A 132 2.29 -8.21 16.96
N ASP A 133 1.49 -8.77 16.07
CA ASP A 133 0.37 -9.64 16.45
C ASP A 133 0.81 -11.11 16.62
N PHE A 134 1.85 -11.56 15.90
CA PHE A 134 2.32 -12.94 15.97
C PHE A 134 3.61 -13.13 16.78
N VAL A 135 4.34 -12.06 17.09
CA VAL A 135 5.53 -12.14 17.92
C VAL A 135 5.37 -11.31 19.19
N ASN A 136 5.51 -10.00 19.09
CA ASN A 136 5.23 -9.06 20.17
C ASN A 136 5.28 -7.60 19.68
N PRO A 137 4.76 -6.62 20.44
CA PRO A 137 4.76 -5.21 20.04
C PRO A 137 6.16 -4.64 19.74
N ARG A 138 7.22 -5.12 20.43
CA ARG A 138 8.60 -4.65 20.19
C ARG A 138 9.09 -5.07 18.81
N VAL A 139 8.84 -6.30 18.41
CA VAL A 139 9.18 -6.79 17.06
C VAL A 139 8.42 -6.01 16.00
N GLY A 140 7.11 -5.74 16.18
CA GLY A 140 6.36 -4.86 15.30
C GLY A 140 7.02 -3.49 15.15
N LEU A 141 7.42 -2.86 16.24
CA LEU A 141 8.13 -1.59 16.21
C LEU A 141 9.47 -1.68 15.47
N PHE A 142 10.27 -2.71 15.70
CA PHE A 142 11.52 -2.92 14.95
C PHE A 142 11.27 -3.06 13.44
N VAL A 143 10.26 -3.82 13.04
CA VAL A 143 9.87 -3.93 11.64
C VAL A 143 9.48 -2.56 11.08
N LEU A 144 8.69 -1.77 11.84
CA LEU A 144 8.28 -0.43 11.42
C LEU A 144 9.47 0.51 11.26
N VAL A 145 10.47 0.46 12.14
CA VAL A 145 11.70 1.24 12.05
C VAL A 145 12.52 0.81 10.83
N PHE A 146 12.87 -0.48 10.72
CA PHE A 146 13.75 -0.94 9.65
C PHE A 146 13.10 -0.86 8.26
N ALA A 147 11.88 -1.33 8.10
CA ALA A 147 11.18 -1.26 6.82
C ALA A 147 10.59 0.13 6.54
N GLY A 148 10.34 0.94 7.58
CA GLY A 148 9.77 2.29 7.46
C GLY A 148 10.81 3.39 7.20
N ILE A 149 11.96 3.34 7.88
CA ILE A 149 12.93 4.44 7.90
C ILE A 149 14.21 4.10 7.13
N ALA A 150 14.58 2.80 7.02
CA ALA A 150 15.81 2.41 6.36
C ALA A 150 15.87 2.88 4.90
N PHE A 151 17.09 3.11 4.42
CA PHE A 151 17.36 3.70 3.11
C PHE A 151 16.72 2.90 1.95
N TRP A 152 17.01 1.60 1.83
CA TRP A 152 16.56 0.80 0.70
C TRP A 152 15.05 0.66 0.55
N PRO A 153 14.26 0.35 1.61
CA PRO A 153 12.81 0.34 1.51
C PRO A 153 12.21 1.67 1.07
N ASN A 154 12.81 2.79 1.50
CA ASN A 154 12.37 4.12 1.08
C ASN A 154 12.72 4.40 -0.38
N VAL A 155 13.96 4.13 -0.82
CA VAL A 155 14.36 4.29 -2.22
C VAL A 155 13.45 3.46 -3.14
N ILE A 156 13.28 2.17 -2.84
CA ILE A 156 12.47 1.25 -3.64
C ILE A 156 11.02 1.75 -3.74
N SER A 157 10.42 2.20 -2.64
CA SER A 157 9.02 2.64 -2.65
C SER A 157 8.82 3.97 -3.41
N ARG A 158 9.86 4.80 -3.54
CA ARG A 158 9.82 6.10 -4.24
C ARG A 158 10.22 6.03 -5.71
N TYR A 159 10.73 4.89 -6.16
CA TYR A 159 11.33 4.77 -7.48
C TYR A 159 10.32 4.56 -8.62
N GLY A 160 9.03 4.32 -8.32
CA GLY A 160 8.00 4.16 -9.34
C GLY A 160 8.01 2.79 -10.05
N LEU A 161 8.76 1.81 -9.54
CA LEU A 161 8.80 0.44 -10.05
C LEU A 161 7.96 -0.51 -9.19
N ARG A 162 7.60 -1.67 -9.73
CA ARG A 162 6.69 -2.67 -9.15
C ARG A 162 7.14 -3.30 -7.82
N PHE A 163 8.39 -3.11 -7.40
CA PHE A 163 8.94 -3.78 -6.22
C PHE A 163 8.12 -3.63 -4.92
N PRO A 164 7.52 -2.48 -4.60
CA PRO A 164 6.68 -2.35 -3.41
C PRO A 164 5.36 -3.11 -3.47
N LEU A 165 4.95 -3.58 -4.64
CA LEU A 165 3.75 -4.41 -4.79
C LEU A 165 3.93 -5.80 -4.18
N TYR A 166 5.15 -6.35 -4.19
CA TYR A 166 5.40 -7.65 -3.58
C TYR A 166 5.04 -7.66 -2.09
N PRO A 167 5.58 -6.78 -1.24
CA PRO A 167 5.18 -6.71 0.16
C PRO A 167 3.71 -6.32 0.35
N LEU A 168 3.11 -5.54 -0.56
CA LEU A 168 1.69 -5.21 -0.50
C LEU A 168 0.80 -6.45 -0.57
N PHE A 169 1.13 -7.44 -1.38
CA PHE A 169 0.35 -8.67 -1.53
C PHE A 169 0.82 -9.79 -0.58
N TYR A 170 2.13 -9.94 -0.42
CA TYR A 170 2.70 -11.01 0.35
C TYR A 170 2.46 -10.86 1.86
N ALA A 171 2.63 -9.65 2.41
CA ALA A 171 2.47 -9.44 3.84
C ALA A 171 1.03 -9.66 4.35
N PRO A 172 -0.03 -9.14 3.71
CA PRO A 172 -1.40 -9.50 4.10
C PRO A 172 -1.73 -10.96 3.88
N ALA A 173 -1.24 -11.59 2.80
CA ALA A 173 -1.45 -13.01 2.58
C ALA A 173 -0.90 -13.85 3.73
N LEU A 174 0.34 -13.59 4.17
CA LEU A 174 0.92 -14.24 5.33
C LEU A 174 0.17 -13.91 6.63
N TYR A 175 -0.25 -12.66 6.80
CA TYR A 175 -0.98 -12.23 7.98
C TYR A 175 -2.28 -13.02 8.16
N TYR A 176 -3.10 -13.09 7.11
CA TYR A 176 -4.37 -13.81 7.17
C TYR A 176 -4.21 -15.33 7.17
N LEU A 177 -3.18 -15.87 6.50
CA LEU A 177 -2.83 -17.29 6.60
C LEU A 177 -2.49 -17.66 8.05
N ALA A 178 -1.65 -16.88 8.70
CA ALA A 178 -1.25 -17.11 10.08
C ALA A 178 -2.40 -16.91 11.08
N GLN A 179 -3.41 -16.10 10.76
CA GLN A 179 -4.63 -15.98 11.57
C GLN A 179 -5.58 -17.18 11.43
N GLY A 180 -5.53 -17.88 10.30
CA GLY A 180 -6.38 -19.04 10.03
C GLY A 180 -5.83 -20.36 10.55
N LEU A 181 -4.58 -20.38 10.99
CA LEU A 181 -3.91 -21.54 11.62
C LEU A 181 -4.08 -21.52 13.14
#